data_437e15347ab1dcabf18377ed5f2eca94
#
_entry.id   437e15347ab1dcabf18377ed5f2eca94
#
_cell.length_a   1.000
_cell.length_b   1.000
_cell.length_c   1.000
_cell.angle_alpha   90.00
_cell.angle_beta   90.00
_cell.angle_gamma   90.00
#
_symmetry.space_group_name_H-M   'P 1'
#
loop_
_entity.id
_entity.type
_entity.pdbx_description
1 polymer ?
#
loop_
_entity_poly.entity_id
_entity_poly.type
_entity_poly.pdbx_seq_one_letter_code
_entity_poly.pdbx_strand_id
1 'polypeptide(L)'
;MKVAIYARVSLEEGDKKDRRYQEPENQLEPLRAWAKQQGWTIIKEYIDRGSGADPNRPKFREMLQDAMMLQFQTILVWKLDRFSRENLSNVIGRIQKLKDRKVGIKSLTESWVNTGEDNPMSELVLAVMSWAASEERRKISERTKAGIARRRAIGTWRGGRPKMSPHSSPSLNQSNTKGTFK
;
A
#
# COMPACT_ATOMS: atom_id res chain seq x y z
N MET A 1 -19.72 -0.97 -16.94
CA MET A 1 -19.05 -0.79 -15.63
C MET A 1 -17.88 0.18 -15.80
N LYS A 2 -17.70 1.14 -14.87
CA LYS A 2 -16.56 2.07 -14.87
C LYS A 2 -15.38 1.45 -14.14
N VAL A 3 -14.20 1.45 -14.74
CA VAL A 3 -13.00 0.84 -14.18
C VAL A 3 -11.81 1.81 -14.17
N ALA A 4 -10.90 1.61 -13.24
CA ALA A 4 -9.58 2.24 -13.22
C ALA A 4 -8.50 1.19 -13.45
N ILE A 5 -7.39 1.55 -14.07
CA ILE A 5 -6.23 0.68 -14.22
C ILE A 5 -5.12 1.18 -13.29
N TYR A 6 -4.50 0.28 -12.57
CA TYR A 6 -3.29 0.58 -11.82
C TYR A 6 -2.12 -0.29 -12.28
N ALA A 7 -1.04 0.38 -12.64
CA ALA A 7 0.22 -0.25 -13.02
C ALA A 7 1.37 0.29 -12.18
N ARG A 8 2.34 -0.57 -11.85
CA ARG A 8 3.56 -0.18 -11.16
C ARG A 8 4.76 -0.78 -11.86
N VAL A 9 5.71 0.07 -12.20
CA VAL A 9 6.97 -0.33 -12.86
C VAL A 9 8.16 0.09 -12.01
N SER A 10 9.19 -0.77 -11.98
CA SER A 10 10.44 -0.45 -11.31
C SER A 10 11.24 0.51 -12.18
N LEU A 11 11.70 1.62 -11.59
CA LEU A 11 12.79 2.40 -12.15
C LEU A 11 14.09 1.71 -11.72
N GLU A 12 14.49 0.66 -12.38
CA GLU A 12 15.91 0.33 -12.38
C GLU A 12 16.53 1.16 -13.51
N GLU A 13 17.44 2.07 -13.15
CA GLU A 13 18.32 2.77 -14.06
C GLU A 13 19.24 1.74 -14.72
N GLY A 14 18.74 1.06 -15.71
CA GLY A 14 19.44 0.10 -16.54
C GLY A 14 19.12 0.40 -17.98
N ASP A 15 20.10 0.17 -18.83
CA ASP A 15 19.99 0.26 -20.28
C ASP A 15 18.65 -0.36 -20.72
N LYS A 16 17.89 0.30 -21.61
CA LYS A 16 16.62 -0.21 -22.18
C LYS A 16 16.73 -1.62 -22.77
N LYS A 17 17.96 -2.13 -22.92
CA LYS A 17 18.28 -3.50 -23.31
C LYS A 17 18.27 -4.51 -22.16
N ASP A 18 18.19 -4.05 -20.90
CA ASP A 18 18.12 -5.00 -19.78
C ASP A 18 16.74 -5.65 -19.75
N ARG A 19 16.69 -6.99 -19.70
CA ARG A 19 15.45 -7.79 -19.58
C ARG A 19 14.64 -7.46 -18.32
N ARG A 20 15.21 -6.72 -17.37
CA ARG A 20 14.55 -6.24 -16.13
C ARG A 20 13.80 -4.92 -16.33
N TYR A 21 14.02 -4.22 -17.47
CA TYR A 21 13.27 -3.01 -17.79
C TYR A 21 11.82 -3.40 -18.11
N GLN A 22 10.91 -3.09 -17.19
CA GLN A 22 9.47 -3.32 -17.37
C GLN A 22 8.84 -2.03 -17.87
N GLU A 23 8.53 -1.97 -19.15
CA GLU A 23 7.71 -0.88 -19.66
C GLU A 23 6.29 -0.95 -19.06
N PRO A 24 5.70 0.21 -18.67
CA PRO A 24 4.31 0.26 -18.20
C PRO A 24 3.35 -0.40 -19.21
N GLU A 25 3.61 -0.25 -20.49
CA GLU A 25 2.76 -0.77 -21.57
C GLU A 25 2.61 -2.30 -21.52
N ASN A 26 3.62 -3.04 -21.08
CA ASN A 26 3.53 -4.49 -20.89
C ASN A 26 2.44 -4.91 -19.90
N GLN A 27 2.03 -4.00 -19.01
CA GLN A 27 0.93 -4.22 -18.08
C GLN A 27 -0.36 -3.55 -18.57
N LEU A 28 -0.25 -2.37 -19.17
CA LEU A 28 -1.40 -1.56 -19.55
C LEU A 28 -2.13 -2.13 -20.78
N GLU A 29 -1.40 -2.54 -21.82
CA GLU A 29 -2.02 -3.08 -23.03
C GLU A 29 -2.94 -4.28 -22.76
N PRO A 30 -2.48 -5.33 -22.04
CA PRO A 30 -3.37 -6.46 -21.72
C PRO A 30 -4.56 -6.06 -20.84
N LEU A 31 -4.39 -5.11 -19.92
CA LEU A 31 -5.47 -4.62 -19.07
C LEU A 31 -6.50 -3.80 -19.85
N ARG A 32 -6.05 -2.97 -20.82
CA ARG A 32 -6.92 -2.24 -21.75
C ARG A 32 -7.69 -3.21 -22.66
N ALA A 33 -7.00 -4.21 -23.21
CA ALA A 33 -7.61 -5.26 -24.02
C ALA A 33 -8.68 -6.02 -23.23
N TRP A 34 -8.37 -6.39 -21.99
CA TRP A 34 -9.32 -7.05 -21.11
C TRP A 34 -10.54 -6.19 -20.82
N ALA A 35 -10.35 -4.91 -20.47
CA ALA A 35 -11.45 -3.98 -20.23
C ALA A 35 -12.34 -3.83 -21.48
N LYS A 36 -11.73 -3.71 -22.66
CA LYS A 36 -12.44 -3.62 -23.95
C LYS A 36 -13.24 -4.89 -24.23
N GLN A 37 -12.66 -6.07 -24.03
CA GLN A 37 -13.33 -7.37 -24.22
C GLN A 37 -14.57 -7.51 -23.31
N GLN A 38 -14.49 -6.98 -22.09
CA GLN A 38 -15.58 -7.03 -21.12
C GLN A 38 -16.59 -5.88 -21.28
N GLY A 39 -16.39 -4.97 -22.23
CA GLY A 39 -17.25 -3.80 -22.42
C GLY A 39 -17.17 -2.79 -21.24
N TRP A 40 -16.07 -2.72 -20.53
CA TRP A 40 -15.88 -1.79 -19.42
C TRP A 40 -15.30 -0.46 -19.91
N THR A 41 -15.70 0.63 -19.26
CA THR A 41 -15.22 1.97 -19.57
C THR A 41 -14.05 2.31 -18.64
N ILE A 42 -12.86 2.49 -19.18
CA ILE A 42 -11.68 2.93 -18.42
C ILE A 42 -11.83 4.44 -18.16
N ILE A 43 -11.89 4.81 -16.90
CA ILE A 43 -12.02 6.21 -16.46
C ILE A 43 -10.64 6.86 -16.35
N LYS A 44 -9.67 6.14 -15.77
CA LYS A 44 -8.33 6.67 -15.53
C LYS A 44 -7.30 5.56 -15.33
N GLU A 45 -6.08 5.86 -15.74
CA GLU A 45 -4.92 5.00 -15.54
C GLU A 45 -3.97 5.65 -14.53
N TYR A 46 -3.56 4.90 -13.53
CA TYR A 46 -2.65 5.33 -12.48
C TYR A 46 -1.36 4.54 -12.61
N ILE A 47 -0.26 5.24 -12.85
CA ILE A 47 1.04 4.61 -13.10
C ILE A 47 2.05 5.16 -12.09
N ASP A 48 2.49 4.32 -11.17
CA ASP A 48 3.63 4.62 -10.32
C ASP A 48 4.92 4.07 -10.93
N ARG A 49 5.93 4.94 -10.99
CA ARG A 49 7.28 4.60 -11.40
C ARG A 49 8.19 4.73 -10.18
N GLY A 50 8.85 3.65 -9.79
CA GLY A 50 9.72 3.69 -8.62
C GLY A 50 10.28 2.34 -8.25
N SER A 51 11.32 2.33 -7.40
CA SER A 51 11.84 1.13 -6.78
C SER A 51 10.73 0.37 -6.05
N GLY A 52 10.79 -0.95 -6.08
CA GLY A 52 9.80 -1.79 -5.39
C GLY A 52 9.74 -1.58 -3.87
N ALA A 53 10.77 -0.94 -3.31
CA ALA A 53 10.86 -0.58 -1.89
C ALA A 53 10.40 0.86 -1.59
N ASP A 54 10.09 1.66 -2.61
CA ASP A 54 9.67 3.05 -2.40
C ASP A 54 8.27 3.09 -1.77
N PRO A 55 8.13 3.62 -0.54
CA PRO A 55 6.84 3.82 0.09
C PRO A 55 6.04 4.95 -0.57
N ASN A 56 6.70 5.79 -1.39
CA ASN A 56 6.08 6.92 -2.03
C ASN A 56 5.41 6.50 -3.34
N ARG A 57 4.11 6.32 -3.29
CA ARG A 57 3.25 5.89 -4.41
C ARG A 57 2.15 6.92 -4.63
N PRO A 58 2.46 8.08 -5.24
CA PRO A 58 1.51 9.18 -5.37
C PRO A 58 0.29 8.79 -6.18
N LYS A 59 0.47 8.05 -7.28
CA LYS A 59 -0.64 7.61 -8.13
C LYS A 59 -1.51 6.55 -7.47
N PHE A 60 -0.91 5.68 -6.65
CA PHE A 60 -1.68 4.75 -5.83
C PHE A 60 -2.56 5.47 -4.79
N ARG A 61 -2.02 6.50 -4.13
CA ARG A 61 -2.80 7.30 -3.17
C ARG A 61 -3.93 8.05 -3.86
N GLU A 62 -3.65 8.67 -5.01
CA GLU A 62 -4.64 9.34 -5.85
C GLU A 62 -5.75 8.36 -6.25
N MET A 63 -5.39 7.17 -6.74
CA MET A 63 -6.35 6.11 -7.07
C MET A 63 -7.24 5.73 -5.88
N LEU A 64 -6.67 5.57 -4.68
CA LEU A 64 -7.45 5.26 -3.49
C LEU A 64 -8.40 6.40 -3.11
N GLN A 65 -8.00 7.65 -3.26
CA GLN A 65 -8.86 8.80 -3.04
C GLN A 65 -10.03 8.84 -4.03
N ASP A 66 -9.74 8.66 -5.32
CA ASP A 66 -10.75 8.62 -6.37
C ASP A 66 -11.72 7.43 -6.18
N ALA A 67 -11.22 6.28 -5.69
CA ALA A 67 -12.05 5.14 -5.30
C ALA A 67 -12.99 5.47 -4.13
N MET A 68 -12.50 6.18 -3.10
CA MET A 68 -13.36 6.62 -1.99
C MET A 68 -14.43 7.61 -2.43
N MET A 69 -14.18 8.39 -3.50
CA MET A 69 -15.13 9.29 -4.15
C MET A 69 -16.02 8.58 -5.18
N LEU A 70 -15.93 7.25 -5.32
CA LEU A 70 -16.72 6.42 -6.23
C LEU A 70 -16.61 6.84 -7.71
N GLN A 71 -15.46 7.37 -8.13
CA GLN A 71 -15.21 7.74 -9.53
C GLN A 71 -15.30 6.54 -10.47
N PHE A 72 -15.03 5.35 -9.97
CA PHE A 72 -15.10 4.07 -10.67
C PHE A 72 -15.54 2.95 -9.69
N GLN A 73 -15.92 1.82 -10.23
CA GLN A 73 -16.49 0.69 -9.48
C GLN A 73 -15.48 -0.44 -9.26
N THR A 74 -14.41 -0.50 -10.07
CA THR A 74 -13.44 -1.59 -10.02
C THR A 74 -12.06 -1.08 -10.41
N ILE A 75 -11.05 -1.59 -9.70
CA ILE A 75 -9.63 -1.38 -10.00
C ILE A 75 -9.11 -2.63 -10.71
N LEU A 76 -8.52 -2.45 -11.87
CA LEU A 76 -7.87 -3.51 -12.64
C LEU A 76 -6.37 -3.47 -12.35
N VAL A 77 -5.78 -4.61 -12.03
CA VAL A 77 -4.33 -4.76 -11.84
C VAL A 77 -3.82 -5.95 -12.63
N TRP A 78 -2.57 -5.91 -13.05
CA TRP A 78 -1.93 -7.06 -13.69
C TRP A 78 -1.83 -8.24 -12.73
N LYS A 79 -1.36 -7.96 -11.49
CA LYS A 79 -1.16 -8.92 -10.42
C LYS A 79 -1.32 -8.23 -9.07
N LEU A 80 -1.74 -8.95 -8.04
CA LEU A 80 -1.97 -8.37 -6.70
C LEU A 80 -0.70 -7.79 -6.07
N ASP A 81 0.48 -8.34 -6.39
CA ASP A 81 1.75 -7.79 -5.94
C ASP A 81 2.03 -6.37 -6.47
N ARG A 82 1.39 -5.98 -7.58
CA ARG A 82 1.43 -4.61 -8.10
C ARG A 82 0.57 -3.68 -7.27
N PHE A 83 -0.57 -4.17 -6.78
CA PHE A 83 -1.44 -3.40 -5.90
C PHE A 83 -0.73 -3.04 -4.58
N SER A 84 -0.03 -3.98 -3.93
CA SER A 84 0.78 -3.66 -2.76
C SER A 84 1.89 -4.68 -2.52
N ARG A 85 3.11 -4.17 -2.22
CA ARG A 85 4.23 -4.95 -1.65
C ARG A 85 4.36 -4.77 -0.14
N GLU A 86 3.43 -4.08 0.48
CA GLU A 86 3.38 -3.98 1.93
C GLU A 86 3.10 -5.35 2.54
N ASN A 87 3.24 -5.43 3.86
CA ASN A 87 2.87 -6.67 4.52
C ASN A 87 1.40 -7.01 4.24
N LEU A 88 1.12 -8.28 4.18
CA LEU A 88 -0.18 -8.84 3.80
C LEU A 88 -1.36 -8.20 4.56
N SER A 89 -1.15 -7.85 5.82
CA SER A 89 -2.16 -7.23 6.68
C SER A 89 -2.64 -5.86 6.16
N ASN A 90 -1.71 -5.04 5.63
CA ASN A 90 -2.05 -3.73 5.09
C ASN A 90 -2.80 -3.86 3.77
N VAL A 91 -2.42 -4.85 2.95
CA VAL A 91 -3.12 -5.16 1.68
C VAL A 91 -4.57 -5.53 1.96
N ILE A 92 -4.77 -6.47 2.89
CA ILE A 92 -6.11 -6.95 3.26
C ILE A 92 -6.95 -5.81 3.82
N GLY A 93 -6.40 -5.00 4.73
CA GLY A 93 -7.11 -3.85 5.29
C GLY A 93 -7.56 -2.83 4.24
N ARG A 94 -6.77 -2.64 3.17
CA ARG A 94 -7.15 -1.78 2.04
C ARG A 94 -8.23 -2.42 1.16
N ILE A 95 -8.11 -3.70 0.86
CA ILE A 95 -9.13 -4.45 0.12
C ILE A 95 -10.46 -4.37 0.85
N GLN A 96 -10.46 -4.56 2.18
CA GLN A 96 -11.67 -4.48 2.99
C GLN A 96 -12.30 -3.09 2.91
N LYS A 97 -11.52 -2.01 3.07
CA LYS A 97 -12.01 -0.64 2.94
C LYS A 97 -12.61 -0.33 1.56
N LEU A 98 -12.04 -0.88 0.49
CA LEU A 98 -12.58 -0.73 -0.85
C LEU A 98 -13.89 -1.52 -0.99
N LYS A 99 -13.94 -2.75 -0.47
CA LYS A 99 -15.15 -3.58 -0.45
C LYS A 99 -16.29 -2.89 0.31
N ASP A 100 -16.02 -2.27 1.46
CA ASP A 100 -17.01 -1.50 2.24
C ASP A 100 -17.60 -0.33 1.44
N ARG A 101 -16.83 0.20 0.48
CA ARG A 101 -17.28 1.23 -0.48
C ARG A 101 -17.84 0.65 -1.78
N LYS A 102 -17.99 -0.66 -1.88
CA LYS A 102 -18.45 -1.36 -3.11
C LYS A 102 -17.53 -1.13 -4.31
N VAL A 103 -16.24 -0.90 -4.05
CA VAL A 103 -15.20 -0.83 -5.09
C VAL A 103 -14.45 -2.15 -5.11
N GLY A 104 -14.54 -2.86 -6.24
CA GLY A 104 -13.87 -4.14 -6.44
C GLY A 104 -12.42 -3.99 -6.88
N ILE A 105 -11.66 -5.08 -6.74
CA ILE A 105 -10.35 -5.26 -7.36
C ILE A 105 -10.43 -6.52 -8.21
N LYS A 106 -9.91 -6.45 -9.43
CA LYS A 106 -9.77 -7.59 -10.33
C LYS A 106 -8.31 -7.69 -10.79
N SER A 107 -7.74 -8.88 -10.70
CA SER A 107 -6.40 -9.18 -11.22
C SER A 107 -6.52 -9.96 -12.53
N LEU A 108 -5.71 -9.57 -13.53
CA LEU A 108 -5.70 -10.25 -14.81
C LEU A 108 -5.11 -11.66 -14.72
N THR A 109 -4.03 -11.82 -13.93
CA THR A 109 -3.30 -13.11 -13.81
C THR A 109 -3.79 -13.97 -12.66
N GLU A 110 -4.58 -13.40 -11.73
CA GLU A 110 -5.02 -14.07 -10.51
C GLU A 110 -6.55 -14.01 -10.44
N SER A 111 -7.23 -14.93 -11.13
CA SER A 111 -8.69 -14.95 -11.24
C SER A 111 -9.45 -15.04 -9.92
N TRP A 112 -8.79 -15.51 -8.86
CA TRP A 112 -9.34 -15.54 -7.50
C TRP A 112 -9.39 -14.15 -6.84
N VAL A 113 -8.63 -13.16 -7.36
CA VAL A 113 -8.72 -11.76 -6.92
C VAL A 113 -9.85 -11.06 -7.67
N ASN A 114 -11.06 -11.31 -7.24
CA ASN A 114 -12.25 -10.64 -7.76
C ASN A 114 -13.15 -10.28 -6.59
N THR A 115 -12.91 -9.10 -6.01
CA THR A 115 -13.58 -8.68 -4.77
C THR A 115 -14.84 -7.85 -5.00
N GLY A 116 -15.15 -7.55 -6.25
CA GLY A 116 -16.30 -6.71 -6.64
C GLY A 116 -17.58 -7.47 -6.96
N GLU A 117 -17.53 -8.79 -6.99
CA GLU A 117 -18.67 -9.68 -7.21
C GLU A 117 -18.82 -10.57 -5.98
N ASP A 118 -20.03 -11.11 -5.78
CA ASP A 118 -20.28 -12.13 -4.76
C ASP A 118 -19.57 -13.44 -5.18
N ASN A 119 -18.27 -13.47 -4.96
CA ASN A 119 -17.40 -14.59 -5.26
C ASN A 119 -16.98 -15.27 -3.95
N PRO A 120 -17.60 -16.39 -3.58
CA PRO A 120 -17.28 -17.10 -2.33
C PRO A 120 -15.79 -17.50 -2.23
N MET A 121 -15.15 -17.79 -3.37
CA MET A 121 -13.73 -18.12 -3.41
C MET A 121 -12.85 -16.93 -3.00
N SER A 122 -13.17 -15.73 -3.48
CA SER A 122 -12.46 -14.51 -3.07
C SER A 122 -12.61 -14.24 -1.57
N GLU A 123 -13.79 -14.47 -1.01
CA GLU A 123 -14.03 -14.33 0.44
C GLU A 123 -13.24 -15.34 1.25
N LEU A 124 -13.24 -16.61 0.83
CA LEU A 124 -12.46 -17.65 1.47
C LEU A 124 -10.96 -17.33 1.45
N VAL A 125 -10.43 -16.94 0.28
CA VAL A 125 -9.01 -16.60 0.14
C VAL A 125 -8.66 -15.40 1.02
N LEU A 126 -9.49 -14.34 1.03
CA LEU A 126 -9.27 -13.17 1.90
C LEU A 126 -9.32 -13.56 3.38
N ALA A 127 -10.20 -14.47 3.79
CA ALA A 127 -10.27 -14.97 5.16
C ALA A 127 -9.00 -15.74 5.55
N VAL A 128 -8.53 -16.64 4.69
CA VAL A 128 -7.29 -17.40 4.91
C VAL A 128 -6.07 -16.47 4.95
N MET A 129 -5.97 -15.50 4.05
CA MET A 129 -4.89 -14.51 4.04
C MET A 129 -4.93 -13.64 5.30
N SER A 130 -6.11 -13.23 5.77
CA SER A 130 -6.30 -12.46 7.00
C SER A 130 -5.84 -13.26 8.22
N TRP A 131 -6.19 -14.52 8.28
CA TRP A 131 -5.73 -15.43 9.33
C TRP A 131 -4.20 -15.60 9.29
N ALA A 132 -3.61 -15.87 8.13
CA ALA A 132 -2.17 -16.01 7.96
C ALA A 132 -1.41 -14.74 8.38
N ALA A 133 -1.93 -13.57 8.01
CA ALA A 133 -1.35 -12.28 8.40
C ALA A 133 -1.44 -12.01 9.92
N SER A 134 -2.48 -12.48 10.59
CA SER A 134 -2.61 -12.36 12.04
C SER A 134 -1.66 -13.31 12.77
N GLU A 135 -1.49 -14.54 12.26
CA GLU A 135 -0.52 -15.51 12.78
C GLU A 135 0.93 -15.01 12.64
N GLU A 136 1.27 -14.43 11.52
CA GLU A 136 2.61 -13.84 11.31
C GLU A 136 2.88 -12.71 12.32
N ARG A 137 1.91 -11.81 12.54
CA ARG A 137 2.02 -10.76 13.57
C ARG A 137 2.18 -11.34 14.97
N ARG A 138 1.43 -12.40 15.29
CA ARG A 138 1.54 -13.09 16.59
C ARG A 138 2.95 -13.66 16.77
N LYS A 139 3.47 -14.37 15.79
CA LYS A 139 4.84 -14.95 15.82
C LYS A 139 5.92 -13.86 15.96
N ILE A 140 5.79 -12.73 15.25
CA ILE A 140 6.72 -11.59 15.38
C ILE A 140 6.66 -11.01 16.81
N SER A 141 5.46 -10.83 17.35
CA SER A 141 5.26 -10.33 18.72
C SER A 141 5.88 -11.26 19.75
N GLU A 142 5.65 -12.57 19.63
CA GLU A 142 6.21 -13.60 20.51
C GLU A 142 7.74 -13.61 20.46
N ARG A 143 8.34 -13.57 19.27
CA ARG A 143 9.81 -13.47 19.10
C ARG A 143 10.37 -12.20 19.73
N THR A 144 9.69 -11.07 19.53
CA THR A 144 10.10 -9.78 20.13
C THR A 144 10.04 -9.84 21.65
N LYS A 145 8.93 -10.36 22.22
CA LYS A 145 8.79 -10.53 23.67
C LYS A 145 9.86 -11.46 24.25
N ALA A 146 10.12 -12.59 23.59
CA ALA A 146 11.17 -13.54 24.00
C ALA A 146 12.57 -12.88 23.93
N GLY A 147 12.86 -12.13 22.88
CA GLY A 147 14.11 -11.37 22.75
C GLY A 147 14.29 -10.31 23.84
N ILE A 148 13.22 -9.59 24.20
CA ILE A 148 13.22 -8.64 25.32
C ILE A 148 13.44 -9.35 26.65
N ALA A 149 12.74 -10.44 26.91
CA ALA A 149 12.87 -11.23 28.13
C ALA A 149 14.31 -11.74 28.30
N ARG A 150 14.91 -12.28 27.23
CA ARG A 150 16.31 -12.71 27.24
C ARG A 150 17.27 -11.57 27.56
N ARG A 151 17.12 -10.39 26.92
CA ARG A 151 17.99 -9.22 27.19
C ARG A 151 17.83 -8.69 28.60
N ARG A 152 16.62 -8.77 29.18
CA ARG A 152 16.39 -8.42 30.60
C ARG A 152 17.13 -9.41 31.54
N ALA A 153 17.03 -10.71 31.25
CA ALA A 153 17.66 -11.74 32.06
C ALA A 153 19.20 -11.60 32.10
N ILE A 154 19.82 -11.21 30.99
CA ILE A 154 21.30 -11.00 30.92
C ILE A 154 21.73 -9.55 31.25
N GLY A 155 20.80 -8.68 31.72
CA GLY A 155 21.13 -7.31 32.13
C GLY A 155 21.48 -6.34 30.99
N THR A 156 21.31 -6.74 29.71
CA THR A 156 21.66 -5.89 28.54
C THR A 156 20.46 -5.09 28.01
N TRP A 157 19.32 -5.17 28.65
CA TRP A 157 18.12 -4.43 28.23
C TRP A 157 18.21 -2.96 28.65
N ARG A 158 18.36 -2.08 27.65
CA ARG A 158 18.27 -0.63 27.81
C ARG A 158 16.98 -0.12 27.17
N GLY A 159 15.84 -0.64 27.64
CA GLY A 159 14.54 -0.21 27.15
C GLY A 159 14.14 1.15 27.71
N GLY A 160 13.43 1.90 26.91
CA GLY A 160 12.88 3.20 27.24
C GLY A 160 13.13 4.21 26.11
N ARG A 161 12.35 5.31 26.13
CA ARG A 161 12.60 6.44 25.23
C ARG A 161 13.98 7.04 25.57
N PRO A 162 14.86 7.29 24.59
CA PRO A 162 16.13 7.99 24.85
C PRO A 162 15.83 9.28 25.61
N LYS A 163 16.61 9.54 26.69
CA LYS A 163 16.50 10.82 27.41
C LYS A 163 16.88 11.92 26.42
N MET A 164 16.00 12.89 26.22
CA MET A 164 16.33 14.10 25.48
C MET A 164 17.48 14.81 26.20
N SER A 165 18.53 15.19 25.44
CA SER A 165 19.61 15.99 26.02
C SER A 165 19.06 17.37 26.43
N PRO A 166 19.58 17.98 27.50
CA PRO A 166 19.09 19.27 27.99
C PRO A 166 19.17 20.44 26.97
N HIS A 167 19.97 20.26 25.92
CA HIS A 167 20.21 21.29 24.89
C HIS A 167 19.23 21.25 23.69
N SER A 168 18.22 20.39 23.67
CA SER A 168 17.25 20.29 22.56
C SER A 168 15.91 20.99 22.82
N SER A 169 15.80 21.79 23.87
CA SER A 169 14.63 22.65 24.06
C SER A 169 14.74 23.87 23.15
N PRO A 170 13.79 24.13 22.24
CA PRO A 170 13.77 25.39 21.52
C PRO A 170 13.57 26.53 22.51
N SER A 171 14.52 27.48 22.54
CA SER A 171 14.39 28.71 23.31
C SER A 171 13.16 29.48 22.77
N LEU A 172 12.15 29.60 23.58
CA LEU A 172 11.04 30.53 23.32
C LEU A 172 11.61 31.94 23.30
N ASN A 173 11.76 32.47 22.11
CA ASN A 173 12.19 33.84 21.87
C ASN A 173 11.08 34.78 22.36
N GLN A 174 11.22 35.33 23.57
CA GLN A 174 10.38 36.40 24.07
C GLN A 174 10.68 37.68 23.26
N SER A 175 9.93 37.88 22.22
CA SER A 175 9.89 39.19 21.53
C SER A 175 9.19 40.20 22.42
N ASN A 176 10.01 41.04 23.04
CA ASN A 176 9.65 42.14 23.90
C ASN A 176 9.05 43.26 23.04
N THR A 177 7.75 43.36 22.97
CA THR A 177 7.05 44.52 22.40
C THR A 177 6.86 45.58 23.50
N LYS A 178 7.86 46.49 23.65
CA LYS A 178 7.63 47.76 24.32
C LYS A 178 6.94 48.70 23.32
N GLY A 179 5.63 48.81 23.44
CA GLY A 179 4.89 49.91 22.85
C GLY A 179 5.14 51.18 23.63
N THR A 180 5.67 52.21 22.94
CA THR A 180 5.72 53.56 23.45
C THR A 180 4.64 54.34 22.76
N PHE A 181 3.59 54.72 23.52
CA PHE A 181 2.68 55.79 23.11
C PHE A 181 3.33 57.14 23.35
N LYS A 182 3.33 57.98 22.34
CA LYS A 182 3.20 59.44 22.41
C LYS A 182 2.39 59.91 21.22
#